data_a84a950065d03feeb1855b7b78b1772f
#
_entry.id   a84a950065d03feeb1855b7b78b1772f
#
_cell.length_a   1.000
_cell.length_b   1.000
_cell.length_c   1.000
_cell.angle_alpha   90.00
_cell.angle_beta   90.00
_cell.angle_gamma   90.00
#
_symmetry.space_group_name_H-M   'P 1'
#
loop_
_entity.id
_entity.type
_entity.pdbx_description
1 polymer ?
#
loop_
_entity_poly.entity_id
_entity_poly.type
_entity_poly.pdbx_seq_one_letter_code
_entity_poly.pdbx_strand_id
1 'polypeptide(L)'
;YAQAVMDLGATICTSKSPACGICPVNDRCDARTAGTQSDLPKKTPKKPKPTRHGIAYIARREDGAWLLETRPDKGLLGGMLGWPTTEWGDDPADADPISADWIESDADARHTFTHFHLILRVQTAWLPHDASPNRGHFIPADSFSPADLPTVMQKAYTMAAATLQRV
;
A
#
# COMPACT_ATOMS: atom_id res chain seq x y z
N TYR A 1 -1.21 4.44 -35.88
CA TYR A 1 -2.65 4.22 -35.66
C TYR A 1 -3.02 4.28 -34.18
N ALA A 2 -2.41 3.44 -33.32
CA ALA A 2 -2.73 3.39 -31.89
C ALA A 2 -2.59 4.75 -31.19
N GLN A 3 -1.51 5.49 -31.45
CA GLN A 3 -1.30 6.83 -30.89
C GLN A 3 -2.42 7.80 -31.29
N ALA A 4 -2.80 7.81 -32.57
CA ALA A 4 -3.86 8.71 -33.04
C ALA A 4 -5.22 8.44 -32.37
N VAL A 5 -5.55 7.16 -32.08
CA VAL A 5 -6.77 6.80 -31.35
C VAL A 5 -6.70 7.24 -29.89
N MET A 6 -5.53 7.10 -29.26
CA MET A 6 -5.31 7.58 -27.88
C MET A 6 -5.43 9.11 -27.79
N ASP A 7 -4.81 9.84 -28.73
CA ASP A 7 -4.87 11.30 -28.78
C ASP A 7 -6.31 11.78 -29.03
N LEU A 8 -7.04 11.12 -29.94
CA LEU A 8 -8.45 11.41 -30.18
C LEU A 8 -9.30 11.23 -28.91
N GLY A 9 -9.07 10.14 -28.17
CA GLY A 9 -9.77 9.86 -26.91
C GLY A 9 -9.40 10.82 -25.77
N ALA A 10 -8.17 11.30 -25.76
CA ALA A 10 -7.69 12.23 -24.74
C ALA A 10 -8.16 13.69 -24.97
N THR A 11 -8.31 14.09 -26.24
CA THR A 11 -8.51 15.54 -26.56
C THR A 11 -9.89 15.84 -27.13
N ILE A 12 -10.47 14.96 -27.92
CA ILE A 12 -11.71 15.22 -28.67
C ILE A 12 -12.85 14.31 -28.18
N CYS A 13 -12.65 12.98 -28.21
CA CYS A 13 -13.68 12.01 -27.85
C CYS A 13 -13.66 11.71 -26.35
N THR A 14 -13.82 12.74 -25.53
CA THR A 14 -13.76 12.61 -24.06
C THR A 14 -15.05 12.01 -23.49
N SER A 15 -14.95 11.25 -22.39
CA SER A 15 -16.07 10.51 -21.81
C SER A 15 -17.20 11.34 -21.22
N LYS A 16 -16.99 12.64 -20.95
CA LYS A 16 -18.01 13.50 -20.34
C LYS A 16 -18.58 14.55 -21.30
N SER A 17 -17.76 15.01 -22.23
CA SER A 17 -18.11 16.09 -23.15
C SER A 17 -17.38 15.90 -24.48
N PRO A 18 -17.78 14.95 -25.31
CA PRO A 18 -17.14 14.70 -26.60
C PRO A 18 -17.40 15.86 -27.58
N ALA A 19 -16.31 16.42 -28.12
CA ALA A 19 -16.35 17.50 -29.09
C ALA A 19 -16.60 16.96 -30.51
N CYS A 20 -17.75 16.33 -30.74
CA CYS A 20 -18.08 15.65 -31.98
C CYS A 20 -18.05 16.57 -33.22
N GLY A 21 -18.28 17.89 -33.08
CA GLY A 21 -18.27 18.84 -34.17
C GLY A 21 -16.92 19.01 -34.85
N ILE A 22 -15.81 18.77 -34.14
CA ILE A 22 -14.44 18.85 -34.67
C ILE A 22 -13.77 17.49 -34.81
N CYS A 23 -14.51 16.41 -34.55
CA CYS A 23 -13.95 15.06 -34.60
C CYS A 23 -13.68 14.64 -36.08
N PRO A 24 -12.45 14.24 -36.44
CA PRO A 24 -12.08 13.90 -37.81
C PRO A 24 -12.77 12.63 -38.35
N VAL A 25 -13.39 11.84 -37.47
CA VAL A 25 -14.14 10.62 -37.86
C VAL A 25 -15.63 10.74 -37.61
N ASN A 26 -16.13 11.94 -37.44
CA ASN A 26 -17.53 12.20 -37.07
C ASN A 26 -18.56 11.62 -38.07
N ASP A 27 -18.25 11.64 -39.39
CA ASP A 27 -19.14 11.18 -40.43
C ASP A 27 -19.33 9.65 -40.48
N ARG A 28 -18.44 8.93 -39.81
CA ARG A 28 -18.44 7.47 -39.72
C ARG A 28 -18.64 6.97 -38.29
N CYS A 29 -19.12 7.82 -37.42
CA CYS A 29 -19.25 7.50 -35.99
C CYS A 29 -20.69 7.03 -35.67
N ASP A 30 -20.86 5.74 -35.45
CA ASP A 30 -22.16 5.13 -35.12
C ASP A 30 -22.75 5.72 -33.84
N ALA A 31 -21.90 6.02 -32.82
CA ALA A 31 -22.36 6.62 -31.58
C ALA A 31 -22.95 8.02 -31.80
N ARG A 32 -22.35 8.83 -32.67
CA ARG A 32 -22.91 10.16 -33.04
C ARG A 32 -24.20 10.01 -33.83
N THR A 33 -24.24 9.12 -34.78
CA THR A 33 -25.45 8.85 -35.59
C THR A 33 -26.61 8.40 -34.69
N ALA A 34 -26.33 7.56 -33.71
CA ALA A 34 -27.32 7.08 -32.74
C ALA A 34 -27.58 8.05 -31.57
N GLY A 35 -26.87 9.18 -31.45
CA GLY A 35 -27.00 10.13 -30.34
C GLY A 35 -26.54 9.63 -29.00
N THR A 36 -25.72 8.54 -28.95
CA THR A 36 -25.30 7.84 -27.70
C THR A 36 -23.86 8.15 -27.29
N GLN A 37 -23.21 9.13 -27.92
CA GLN A 37 -21.79 9.43 -27.68
C GLN A 37 -21.50 9.86 -26.23
N SER A 38 -22.44 10.51 -25.55
CA SER A 38 -22.32 10.91 -24.14
C SER A 38 -22.45 9.75 -23.15
N ASP A 39 -23.02 8.62 -23.61
CA ASP A 39 -23.20 7.43 -22.76
C ASP A 39 -21.98 6.49 -22.82
N LEU A 40 -21.00 6.86 -23.66
CA LEU A 40 -19.80 6.04 -23.87
C LEU A 40 -18.56 6.67 -23.20
N PRO A 41 -17.62 5.85 -22.71
CA PRO A 41 -17.69 4.39 -22.61
C PRO A 41 -18.67 3.94 -21.51
N LYS A 42 -19.44 2.89 -21.74
CA LYS A 42 -20.26 2.24 -20.72
C LYS A 42 -19.34 1.63 -19.67
N LYS A 43 -19.31 2.21 -18.46
CA LYS A 43 -18.45 1.73 -17.37
C LYS A 43 -19.10 0.54 -16.68
N THR A 44 -18.47 -0.61 -16.72
CA THR A 44 -18.85 -1.71 -15.84
C THR A 44 -18.55 -1.32 -14.38
N PRO A 45 -19.49 -1.49 -13.46
CA PRO A 45 -19.23 -1.24 -12.02
C PRO A 45 -18.01 -2.05 -11.57
N LYS A 46 -17.06 -1.37 -10.94
CA LYS A 46 -15.89 -2.06 -10.36
C LYS A 46 -16.36 -2.87 -9.16
N LYS A 47 -15.92 -4.13 -9.07
CA LYS A 47 -16.12 -4.93 -7.87
C LYS A 47 -15.49 -4.22 -6.68
N PRO A 48 -16.12 -4.27 -5.49
CA PRO A 48 -15.53 -3.75 -4.27
C PRO A 48 -14.16 -4.41 -4.05
N LYS A 49 -13.19 -3.61 -3.58
CA LYS A 49 -11.88 -4.15 -3.23
C LYS A 49 -12.01 -4.95 -1.94
N PRO A 50 -11.43 -6.16 -1.85
CA PRO A 50 -11.37 -6.89 -0.60
C PRO A 50 -10.52 -6.13 0.42
N THR A 51 -10.77 -6.33 1.70
CA THR A 51 -9.92 -5.87 2.79
C THR A 51 -9.05 -7.03 3.25
N ARG A 52 -7.76 -6.78 3.43
CA ARG A 52 -6.82 -7.73 4.03
C ARG A 52 -6.32 -7.17 5.34
N HIS A 53 -6.06 -8.07 6.26
CA HIS A 53 -5.55 -7.76 7.58
C HIS A 53 -4.13 -8.31 7.72
N GLY A 54 -3.35 -7.71 8.60
CA GLY A 54 -2.02 -8.16 8.98
C GLY A 54 -1.61 -7.53 10.29
N ILE A 55 -0.47 -7.99 10.82
CA ILE A 55 0.18 -7.42 12.00
C ILE A 55 1.56 -6.94 11.57
N ALA A 56 1.92 -5.74 11.97
CA ALA A 56 3.27 -5.20 11.82
C ALA A 56 3.93 -5.15 13.18
N TYR A 57 5.11 -5.74 13.29
CA TYR A 57 5.91 -5.83 14.50
C TYR A 57 7.03 -4.80 14.46
N ILE A 58 6.95 -3.78 15.31
CA ILE A 58 7.90 -2.67 15.35
C ILE A 58 8.63 -2.71 16.67
N ALA A 59 9.86 -3.21 16.66
CA ALA A 59 10.68 -3.33 17.83
C ALA A 59 11.89 -2.39 17.80
N ARG A 60 12.18 -1.79 18.94
CA ARG A 60 13.36 -0.95 19.14
C ARG A 60 14.22 -1.55 20.24
N ARG A 61 15.52 -1.73 19.95
CA ARG A 61 16.49 -2.22 20.91
C ARG A 61 17.01 -1.08 21.77
N GLU A 62 17.53 -1.38 22.96
CA GLU A 62 18.04 -0.40 23.95
C GLU A 62 19.10 0.55 23.36
N ASP A 63 19.92 0.09 22.42
CA ASP A 63 20.91 0.91 21.70
C ASP A 63 20.29 1.81 20.61
N GLY A 64 18.97 1.79 20.48
CA GLY A 64 18.21 2.57 19.51
C GLY A 64 18.04 1.90 18.14
N ALA A 65 18.61 0.72 17.89
CA ALA A 65 18.47 -0.01 16.64
C ALA A 65 17.02 -0.51 16.42
N TRP A 66 16.59 -0.53 15.15
CA TRP A 66 15.27 -0.98 14.76
C TRP A 66 15.31 -2.38 14.14
N LEU A 67 14.36 -3.23 14.49
CA LEU A 67 14.19 -4.54 13.86
C LEU A 67 13.47 -4.38 12.52
N LEU A 68 14.16 -4.67 11.43
CA LEU A 68 13.66 -4.55 10.07
C LEU A 68 13.86 -5.87 9.31
N GLU A 69 13.11 -6.05 8.22
CA GLU A 69 13.15 -7.23 7.37
C GLU A 69 13.09 -6.82 5.90
N THR A 70 13.91 -7.43 5.06
CA THR A 70 13.76 -7.30 3.61
C THR A 70 12.68 -8.27 3.14
N ARG A 71 11.66 -7.76 2.48
CA ARG A 71 10.57 -8.59 1.96
C ARG A 71 11.10 -9.52 0.85
N PRO A 72 10.49 -10.70 0.67
CA PRO A 72 10.83 -11.58 -0.45
C PRO A 72 10.78 -10.84 -1.78
N ASP A 73 11.67 -11.16 -2.71
CA ASP A 73 11.79 -10.47 -4.01
C ASP A 73 10.52 -10.49 -4.85
N LYS A 74 9.68 -11.51 -4.66
CA LYS A 74 8.43 -11.67 -5.38
C LYS A 74 7.23 -11.21 -4.54
N GLY A 75 6.25 -10.61 -5.22
CA GLY A 75 5.01 -10.17 -4.59
C GLY A 75 4.97 -8.68 -4.32
N LEU A 76 3.99 -8.28 -3.51
CA LEU A 76 3.76 -6.86 -3.21
C LEU A 76 4.87 -6.30 -2.32
N LEU A 77 5.43 -5.15 -2.71
CA LEU A 77 6.58 -4.53 -2.05
C LEU A 77 7.83 -5.44 -2.01
N GLY A 78 7.99 -6.33 -3.00
CA GLY A 78 9.10 -7.27 -3.07
C GLY A 78 10.45 -6.59 -3.08
N GLY A 79 11.43 -7.16 -2.35
CA GLY A 79 12.78 -6.65 -2.20
C GLY A 79 12.91 -5.36 -1.37
N MET A 80 11.80 -4.77 -0.94
CA MET A 80 11.83 -3.54 -0.13
C MET A 80 12.05 -3.86 1.35
N LEU A 81 12.73 -2.95 2.02
CA LEU A 81 12.87 -2.96 3.47
C LEU A 81 11.53 -2.62 4.12
N GLY A 82 11.21 -3.27 5.23
CA GLY A 82 9.98 -3.02 5.97
C GLY A 82 10.04 -3.58 7.39
N TRP A 83 8.98 -3.36 8.14
CA TRP A 83 8.79 -4.02 9.42
C TRP A 83 8.48 -5.49 9.19
N PRO A 84 8.89 -6.43 10.05
CA PRO A 84 8.37 -7.77 10.05
C PRO A 84 6.84 -7.75 10.13
N THR A 85 6.18 -8.50 9.24
CA THR A 85 4.72 -8.61 9.25
C THR A 85 4.27 -10.06 9.18
N THR A 86 3.02 -10.31 9.55
CA THR A 86 2.33 -11.55 9.19
C THR A 86 2.07 -11.59 7.68
N GLU A 87 1.64 -12.73 7.16
CA GLU A 87 0.96 -12.79 5.86
C GLU A 87 -0.30 -11.91 5.89
N TRP A 88 -0.63 -11.28 4.75
CA TRP A 88 -1.78 -10.39 4.64
C TRP A 88 -2.99 -11.14 4.06
N GLY A 89 -3.99 -11.41 4.88
CA GLY A 89 -5.16 -12.20 4.54
C GLY A 89 -6.41 -11.75 5.29
N ASP A 90 -7.42 -12.61 5.28
CA ASP A 90 -8.67 -12.34 5.98
C ASP A 90 -8.51 -12.53 7.50
N ASP A 91 -7.70 -13.51 7.91
CA ASP A 91 -7.41 -13.83 9.32
C ASP A 91 -5.92 -14.14 9.46
N PRO A 92 -5.05 -13.13 9.71
CA PRO A 92 -3.62 -13.33 9.84
C PRO A 92 -3.29 -14.02 11.17
N ALA A 93 -2.60 -15.16 11.10
CA ALA A 93 -2.02 -15.79 12.29
C ALA A 93 -0.85 -14.97 12.82
N ASP A 94 -0.67 -14.96 14.14
CA ASP A 94 0.49 -14.33 14.76
C ASP A 94 1.79 -14.97 14.25
N ALA A 95 2.80 -14.13 14.02
CA ALA A 95 4.10 -14.56 13.49
C ALA A 95 5.19 -13.62 14.01
N ASP A 96 5.36 -13.62 15.33
CA ASP A 96 6.32 -12.77 16.02
C ASP A 96 7.75 -13.00 15.51
N PRO A 97 8.46 -11.95 15.12
CA PRO A 97 9.85 -12.07 14.67
C PRO A 97 10.82 -12.38 15.82
N ILE A 98 10.39 -12.14 17.05
CA ILE A 98 11.13 -12.39 18.28
C ILE A 98 10.13 -12.49 19.43
N SER A 99 10.44 -13.33 20.44
CA SER A 99 9.66 -13.37 21.69
C SER A 99 9.90 -12.08 22.49
N ALA A 100 8.84 -11.32 22.73
CA ALA A 100 8.88 -10.04 23.44
C ALA A 100 7.52 -9.70 24.06
N ASP A 101 7.49 -8.73 24.95
CA ASP A 101 6.26 -8.16 25.50
C ASP A 101 5.70 -7.15 24.49
N TRP A 102 4.91 -7.64 23.56
CA TRP A 102 4.31 -6.83 22.51
C TRP A 102 3.15 -5.99 23.04
N ILE A 103 3.18 -4.70 22.77
CA ILE A 103 2.14 -3.72 23.13
C ILE A 103 1.43 -3.31 21.83
N GLU A 104 0.12 -3.49 21.78
CA GLU A 104 -0.70 -3.06 20.64
C GLU A 104 -0.87 -1.53 20.66
N SER A 105 -0.69 -0.91 19.51
CA SER A 105 -0.93 0.53 19.33
C SER A 105 -2.44 0.83 19.29
N ASP A 106 -2.83 2.02 19.75
CA ASP A 106 -4.24 2.46 19.80
C ASP A 106 -4.92 2.55 18.41
N ALA A 107 -4.15 2.51 17.32
CA ALA A 107 -4.65 2.67 15.97
C ALA A 107 -3.93 1.78 14.95
N ASP A 108 -4.68 1.36 13.93
CA ASP A 108 -4.19 0.57 12.80
C ASP A 108 -3.58 1.45 11.71
N ALA A 109 -2.55 0.95 11.05
CA ALA A 109 -2.03 1.54 9.83
C ALA A 109 -2.88 1.09 8.61
N ARG A 110 -3.57 2.03 7.97
CA ARG A 110 -4.46 1.75 6.85
C ARG A 110 -3.88 2.24 5.53
N HIS A 111 -3.92 1.38 4.52
CA HIS A 111 -3.46 1.71 3.17
C HIS A 111 -4.34 1.06 2.10
N THR A 112 -4.52 1.76 0.98
CA THR A 112 -5.27 1.24 -0.17
C THR A 112 -4.34 0.98 -1.33
N PHE A 113 -4.21 -0.28 -1.70
CA PHE A 113 -3.51 -0.72 -2.91
C PHE A 113 -4.46 -0.73 -4.12
N THR A 114 -3.92 -1.00 -5.30
CA THR A 114 -4.71 -1.07 -6.53
C THR A 114 -5.84 -2.10 -6.44
N HIS A 115 -5.61 -3.24 -5.78
CA HIS A 115 -6.52 -4.38 -5.79
C HIS A 115 -7.19 -4.68 -4.46
N PHE A 116 -6.73 -4.10 -3.34
CA PHE A 116 -7.28 -4.35 -2.01
C PHE A 116 -7.00 -3.20 -1.03
N HIS A 117 -7.74 -3.18 0.07
CA HIS A 117 -7.45 -2.36 1.25
C HIS A 117 -6.64 -3.18 2.24
N LEU A 118 -5.64 -2.57 2.87
CA LEU A 118 -4.84 -3.20 3.92
C LEU A 118 -5.07 -2.49 5.25
N ILE A 119 -5.30 -3.27 6.29
CA ILE A 119 -5.36 -2.84 7.69
C ILE A 119 -4.28 -3.61 8.43
N LEU A 120 -3.26 -2.90 8.93
CA LEU A 120 -2.20 -3.46 9.74
C LEU A 120 -2.42 -3.05 11.19
N ARG A 121 -2.67 -4.02 12.06
CA ARG A 121 -2.48 -3.83 13.50
C ARG A 121 -0.99 -3.60 13.75
N VAL A 122 -0.67 -2.69 14.63
CA VAL A 122 0.71 -2.34 14.94
C VAL A 122 1.03 -2.80 16.35
N GLN A 123 2.02 -3.68 16.47
CA GLN A 123 2.55 -4.12 17.75
C GLN A 123 3.95 -3.57 17.94
N THR A 124 4.24 -3.10 19.14
CA THR A 124 5.52 -2.46 19.49
C THR A 124 6.17 -3.17 20.67
N ALA A 125 7.49 -3.24 20.68
CA ALA A 125 8.25 -3.76 21.81
C ALA A 125 9.58 -3.03 21.98
N TRP A 126 10.03 -2.92 23.23
CA TRP A 126 11.40 -2.61 23.59
C TRP A 126 12.17 -3.90 23.80
N LEU A 127 13.37 -3.98 23.26
CA LEU A 127 14.20 -5.17 23.31
C LEU A 127 15.53 -4.91 24.00
N PRO A 128 16.04 -5.87 24.79
CA PRO A 128 17.35 -5.79 25.40
C PRO A 128 18.46 -5.81 24.34
N HIS A 129 19.65 -5.39 24.72
CA HIS A 129 20.80 -5.29 23.81
C HIS A 129 21.19 -6.63 23.17
N ASP A 130 21.03 -7.73 23.89
CA ASP A 130 21.35 -9.09 23.46
C ASP A 130 20.21 -9.80 22.72
N ALA A 131 19.13 -9.09 22.39
CA ALA A 131 18.00 -9.64 21.67
C ALA A 131 18.42 -10.25 20.31
N SER A 132 17.98 -11.48 20.04
CA SER A 132 18.27 -12.21 18.81
C SER A 132 16.97 -12.61 18.11
N PRO A 133 16.62 -11.97 17.00
CA PRO A 133 15.38 -12.24 16.31
C PRO A 133 15.45 -13.55 15.50
N ASN A 134 14.30 -14.23 15.36
CA ASN A 134 14.16 -15.42 14.51
C ASN A 134 14.15 -15.05 13.02
N ARG A 135 13.72 -13.81 12.70
CA ARG A 135 13.72 -13.25 11.35
C ARG A 135 13.91 -11.73 11.41
N GLY A 136 14.40 -11.17 10.32
CA GLY A 136 14.79 -9.77 10.26
C GLY A 136 16.19 -9.55 10.86
N HIS A 137 16.59 -8.30 10.93
CA HIS A 137 17.88 -7.87 11.48
C HIS A 137 17.79 -6.47 12.05
N PHE A 138 18.67 -6.15 12.97
CA PHE A 138 18.75 -4.82 13.56
C PHE A 138 19.52 -3.86 12.68
N ILE A 139 18.91 -2.69 12.41
CA ILE A 139 19.56 -1.58 11.72
C ILE A 139 19.78 -0.45 12.74
N PRO A 140 21.01 0.07 12.88
CA PRO A 140 21.29 1.18 13.78
C PRO A 140 20.44 2.42 13.45
N ALA A 141 20.09 3.20 14.50
CA ALA A 141 19.20 4.36 14.33
C ALA A 141 19.80 5.45 13.44
N ASP A 142 21.10 5.60 13.39
CA ASP A 142 21.83 6.55 12.53
C ASP A 142 21.87 6.11 11.05
N SER A 143 21.66 4.83 10.80
CA SER A 143 21.66 4.23 9.45
C SER A 143 20.23 3.96 8.92
N PHE A 144 19.21 4.40 9.64
CA PHE A 144 17.80 4.17 9.31
C PHE A 144 16.99 5.46 9.24
N SER A 145 16.26 5.62 8.14
CA SER A 145 15.25 6.67 8.01
C SER A 145 13.88 6.06 7.74
N PRO A 146 12.83 6.41 8.51
CA PRO A 146 11.47 5.98 8.21
C PRO A 146 10.99 6.37 6.81
N ALA A 147 11.58 7.42 6.22
CA ALA A 147 11.25 7.87 4.85
C ALA A 147 11.68 6.87 3.77
N ASP A 148 12.62 5.98 4.05
CA ASP A 148 13.10 4.96 3.13
C ASP A 148 12.14 3.77 3.02
N LEU A 149 11.16 3.68 3.92
CA LEU A 149 10.17 2.62 3.93
C LEU A 149 9.00 2.90 2.96
N PRO A 150 8.32 1.86 2.47
CA PRO A 150 7.04 2.01 1.78
C PRO A 150 6.02 2.79 2.60
N THR A 151 5.15 3.57 1.95
CA THR A 151 4.17 4.45 2.62
C THR A 151 3.34 3.76 3.71
N VAL A 152 2.96 2.51 3.51
CA VAL A 152 2.21 1.75 4.54
C VAL A 152 3.06 1.48 5.78
N MET A 153 4.35 1.22 5.61
CA MET A 153 5.30 0.99 6.70
C MET A 153 5.64 2.30 7.43
N GLN A 154 5.70 3.42 6.71
CA GLN A 154 5.83 4.76 7.34
C GLN A 154 4.64 5.08 8.24
N LYS A 155 3.42 4.74 7.80
CA LYS A 155 2.22 4.89 8.64
C LYS A 155 2.29 4.03 9.89
N ALA A 156 2.70 2.77 9.75
CA ALA A 156 2.89 1.88 10.90
C ALA A 156 3.93 2.44 11.89
N TYR A 157 5.04 2.99 11.38
CA TYR A 157 6.02 3.68 12.23
C TYR A 157 5.41 4.84 13.03
N THR A 158 4.57 5.66 12.40
CA THR A 158 3.91 6.80 13.07
C THR A 158 3.04 6.33 14.24
N MET A 159 2.32 5.20 14.07
CA MET A 159 1.51 4.61 15.15
C MET A 159 2.41 4.07 16.28
N ALA A 160 3.46 3.33 15.91
CA ALA A 160 4.44 2.77 16.84
C ALA A 160 5.16 3.85 17.64
N ALA A 161 5.60 4.93 17.01
CA ALA A 161 6.31 6.03 17.68
C ALA A 161 5.46 6.67 18.78
N ALA A 162 4.15 6.83 18.55
CA ALA A 162 3.23 7.35 19.56
C ALA A 162 3.11 6.42 20.78
N THR A 163 3.16 5.12 20.58
CA THR A 163 3.11 4.12 21.66
C THR A 163 4.45 4.05 22.41
N LEU A 164 5.57 4.00 21.69
CA LEU A 164 6.92 3.91 22.26
C LEU A 164 7.35 5.15 23.05
N GLN A 165 6.72 6.31 22.83
CA GLN A 165 6.98 7.53 23.61
C GLN A 165 6.25 7.56 24.96
N ARG A 166 5.27 6.68 25.17
CA ARG A 166 4.47 6.61 26.40
C ARG A 166 5.01 5.62 27.43
N VAL A 167 5.98 4.82 27.05
CA VAL A 167 6.69 3.84 27.87
C VAL A 167 8.08 4.35 28.24
#